data_0329a432228bcea5ea553d22c66cb39b
#
_entry.id   0329a432228bcea5ea553d22c66cb39b
#
_cell.length_a   1.000
_cell.length_b   1.000
_cell.length_c   1.000
_cell.angle_alpha   90.00
_cell.angle_beta   90.00
_cell.angle_gamma   90.00
#
_symmetry.space_group_name_H-M   'P 1'
#
loop_
_entity.id
_entity.type
_entity.pdbx_description
1 polymer ?
#
loop_
_entity_poly.entity_id
_entity_poly.type
_entity_poly.pdbx_seq_one_letter_code
_entity_poly.pdbx_strand_id
1 'polypeptide(L)'
;MGYILRHEDYFRTIMEEQLRVESCEQIRIRRKRLESNERRIAELKRLFIKIYEDNASGRLTDERYDMLSQTYEAEQKQLEAEAITLQQEIEVQERQNENIEKFIQKAHKYVGIEKLDGYALRELVSAIYVDAPDKSGGTRVQHIHIKYDGLGFIPLNELMKKETA
;
A
#
# COMPACT_ATOMS: atom_id res chain seq x y z
N MET A 1 -0.78 -14.74 -20.06
CA MET A 1 -1.72 -13.62 -20.19
C MET A 1 -3.18 -14.08 -20.27
N GLY A 2 -3.58 -14.91 -21.21
CA GLY A 2 -4.98 -15.38 -21.32
C GLY A 2 -5.55 -16.09 -20.09
N TYR A 3 -4.70 -16.68 -19.25
CA TYR A 3 -5.13 -17.29 -17.99
C TYR A 3 -5.50 -16.21 -16.95
N ILE A 4 -4.66 -15.21 -16.75
CA ILE A 4 -4.89 -14.11 -15.81
C ILE A 4 -6.23 -13.42 -16.11
N LEU A 5 -6.50 -13.16 -17.39
CA LEU A 5 -7.70 -12.47 -17.83
C LEU A 5 -8.99 -13.31 -17.75
N ARG A 6 -8.88 -14.64 -17.83
CA ARG A 6 -10.02 -15.54 -17.58
C ARG A 6 -10.37 -15.71 -16.09
N HIS A 7 -9.43 -15.36 -15.20
CA HIS A 7 -9.54 -15.52 -13.76
C HIS A 7 -9.10 -14.27 -13.01
N GLU A 8 -9.54 -13.09 -13.44
CA GLU A 8 -9.11 -11.80 -12.87
C GLU A 8 -9.32 -11.69 -11.37
N ASP A 9 -10.50 -12.08 -10.87
CA ASP A 9 -10.78 -11.99 -9.43
C ASP A 9 -9.84 -12.87 -8.62
N TYR A 10 -9.52 -14.06 -9.14
CA TYR A 10 -8.56 -14.96 -8.49
C TYR A 10 -7.13 -14.42 -8.58
N PHE A 11 -6.74 -13.86 -9.72
CA PHE A 11 -5.46 -13.18 -9.88
C PHE A 11 -5.33 -12.00 -8.90
N ARG A 12 -6.39 -11.17 -8.80
CA ARG A 12 -6.44 -10.06 -7.87
C ARG A 12 -6.23 -10.53 -6.42
N THR A 13 -6.99 -11.54 -5.99
CA THR A 13 -6.86 -12.11 -4.64
C THR A 13 -5.45 -12.59 -4.33
N ILE A 14 -4.81 -13.33 -5.24
CA ILE A 14 -3.43 -13.81 -5.04
C ILE A 14 -2.43 -12.64 -4.97
N MET A 15 -2.59 -11.63 -5.82
CA MET A 15 -1.68 -10.48 -5.82
C MET A 15 -1.88 -9.61 -4.57
N GLU A 16 -3.11 -9.44 -4.10
CA GLU A 16 -3.41 -8.77 -2.84
C GLU A 16 -2.76 -9.50 -1.65
N GLU A 17 -2.88 -10.82 -1.58
CA GLU A 17 -2.20 -11.62 -0.55
C GLU A 17 -0.68 -11.50 -0.63
N GLN A 18 -0.10 -11.65 -1.83
CA GLN A 18 1.35 -11.56 -2.03
C GLN A 18 1.91 -10.19 -1.67
N LEU A 19 1.24 -9.13 -2.05
CA LEU A 19 1.64 -7.76 -1.77
C LEU A 19 1.21 -7.31 -0.36
N ARG A 20 0.51 -8.17 0.38
CA ARG A 20 -0.08 -7.84 1.68
C ARG A 20 -0.95 -6.58 1.62
N VAL A 21 -1.74 -6.48 0.56
CA VAL A 21 -2.65 -5.37 0.39
C VAL A 21 -3.79 -5.48 1.39
N GLU A 22 -4.01 -4.42 2.12
CA GLU A 22 -5.12 -4.37 3.06
C GLU A 22 -6.47 -4.26 2.34
N SER A 23 -7.50 -4.85 2.93
CA SER A 23 -8.86 -4.71 2.41
C SER A 23 -9.30 -3.24 2.39
N CYS A 24 -10.18 -2.90 1.45
CA CYS A 24 -10.76 -1.55 1.38
C CYS A 24 -11.38 -1.09 2.72
N GLU A 25 -11.89 -2.03 3.51
CA GLU A 25 -12.45 -1.74 4.83
C GLU A 25 -11.36 -1.30 5.84
N GLN A 26 -10.20 -1.94 5.83
CA GLN A 26 -9.08 -1.56 6.70
C GLN A 26 -8.53 -0.19 6.33
N ILE A 27 -8.37 0.09 5.05
CA ILE A 27 -7.99 1.43 4.56
C ILE A 27 -9.02 2.48 4.99
N ARG A 28 -10.31 2.16 4.90
CA ARG A 28 -11.40 3.05 5.37
C ARG A 28 -11.32 3.33 6.88
N ILE A 29 -11.01 2.32 7.67
CA ILE A 29 -10.82 2.47 9.13
C ILE A 29 -9.63 3.40 9.41
N ARG A 30 -8.50 3.21 8.71
CA ARG A 30 -7.32 4.08 8.87
C ARG A 30 -7.60 5.52 8.47
N ARG A 31 -8.34 5.75 7.38
CA ARG A 31 -8.77 7.11 6.98
C ARG A 31 -9.63 7.78 8.04
N LYS A 32 -10.59 7.05 8.62
CA LYS A 32 -11.40 7.59 9.72
C LYS A 32 -10.57 7.93 10.96
N ARG A 33 -9.56 7.11 11.26
CA ARG A 33 -8.64 7.38 12.37
C ARG A 33 -7.81 8.62 12.10
N LEU A 34 -7.27 8.76 10.90
CA LEU A 34 -6.53 9.97 10.47
C LEU A 34 -7.41 11.22 10.62
N GLU A 35 -8.62 11.22 10.08
CA GLU A 35 -9.57 12.34 10.20
C GLU A 35 -9.89 12.68 11.67
N SER A 36 -10.06 11.67 12.52
CA SER A 36 -10.27 11.87 13.95
C SER A 36 -9.08 12.54 14.62
N ASN A 37 -7.85 12.11 14.29
CA ASN A 37 -6.63 12.71 14.82
C ASN A 37 -6.49 14.18 14.37
N GLU A 38 -6.75 14.48 13.10
CA GLU A 38 -6.69 15.85 12.56
C GLU A 38 -7.71 16.78 13.24
N ARG A 39 -8.94 16.28 13.47
CA ARG A 39 -9.95 17.03 14.22
C ARG A 39 -9.50 17.31 15.66
N ARG A 40 -8.92 16.30 16.33
CA ARG A 40 -8.44 16.46 17.70
C ARG A 40 -7.26 17.44 17.78
N ILE A 41 -6.33 17.38 16.84
CA ILE A 41 -5.22 18.35 16.73
C ILE A 41 -5.77 19.77 16.56
N ALA A 42 -6.76 19.96 15.72
CA ALA A 42 -7.40 21.29 15.53
C ALA A 42 -8.09 21.77 16.80
N GLU A 43 -8.72 20.88 17.56
CA GLU A 43 -9.32 21.18 18.87
C GLU A 43 -8.26 21.57 19.89
N LEU A 44 -7.17 20.81 20.01
CA LEU A 44 -6.06 21.11 20.93
C LEU A 44 -5.47 22.50 20.67
N LYS A 45 -5.28 22.87 19.40
CA LYS A 45 -4.81 24.23 19.03
C LYS A 45 -5.76 25.31 19.53
N ARG A 46 -7.07 25.11 19.44
CA ARG A 46 -8.06 26.06 19.96
C ARG A 46 -8.06 26.11 21.50
N LEU A 47 -7.92 24.96 22.16
CA LEU A 47 -7.82 24.87 23.62
C LEU A 47 -6.55 25.56 24.10
N PHE A 48 -5.43 25.42 23.40
CA PHE A 48 -4.18 26.07 23.73
C PHE A 48 -4.30 27.60 23.71
N ILE A 49 -4.94 28.15 22.67
CA ILE A 49 -5.23 29.60 22.60
C ILE A 49 -6.08 30.03 23.79
N LYS A 50 -7.12 29.25 24.13
CA LYS A 50 -8.01 29.59 25.24
C LYS A 50 -7.30 29.59 26.59
N ILE A 51 -6.48 28.58 26.89
CA ILE A 51 -5.75 28.54 28.18
C ILE A 51 -4.73 29.68 28.26
N TYR A 52 -4.14 30.09 27.13
CA TYR A 52 -3.26 31.23 27.07
C TYR A 52 -4.01 32.55 27.40
N GLU A 53 -5.20 32.77 26.82
CA GLU A 53 -6.04 33.94 27.11
C GLU A 53 -6.51 33.97 28.57
N ASP A 54 -6.88 32.79 29.11
CA ASP A 54 -7.34 32.66 30.49
C ASP A 54 -6.18 32.90 31.48
N ASN A 55 -4.96 32.46 31.18
CA ASN A 55 -3.77 32.77 31.96
C ASN A 55 -3.43 34.27 31.90
N ALA A 56 -3.36 34.85 30.71
CA ALA A 56 -3.06 36.25 30.51
C ALA A 56 -4.06 37.21 31.22
N SER A 57 -5.33 36.77 31.37
CA SER A 57 -6.37 37.51 32.09
C SER A 57 -6.44 37.22 33.59
N GLY A 58 -5.55 36.38 34.12
CA GLY A 58 -5.52 36.00 35.55
C GLY A 58 -6.61 35.04 35.96
N ARG A 59 -7.39 34.47 35.04
CA ARG A 59 -8.40 33.44 35.30
C ARG A 59 -7.81 32.06 35.52
N LEU A 60 -6.62 31.82 34.96
CA LEU A 60 -5.87 30.58 35.13
C LEU A 60 -4.50 30.91 35.75
N THR A 61 -4.10 30.14 36.78
CA THR A 61 -2.78 30.30 37.41
C THR A 61 -1.68 29.76 36.49
N ASP A 62 -0.46 30.30 36.62
CA ASP A 62 0.71 29.87 35.85
C ASP A 62 0.98 28.38 35.99
N GLU A 63 0.89 27.84 37.18
CA GLU A 63 1.08 26.41 37.46
C GLU A 63 0.09 25.51 36.67
N ARG A 64 -1.19 25.93 36.63
CA ARG A 64 -2.22 25.23 35.88
C ARG A 64 -2.04 25.39 34.38
N TYR A 65 -1.64 26.57 33.92
CA TYR A 65 -1.30 26.83 32.53
C TYR A 65 -0.17 25.92 32.07
N ASP A 66 0.94 25.87 32.81
CA ASP A 66 2.08 25.01 32.49
C ASP A 66 1.71 23.54 32.42
N MET A 67 0.93 23.05 33.39
CA MET A 67 0.45 21.64 33.40
C MET A 67 -0.42 21.33 32.17
N LEU A 68 -1.39 22.20 31.83
CA LEU A 68 -2.29 21.99 30.70
C LEU A 68 -1.54 22.13 29.37
N SER A 69 -0.63 23.11 29.25
CA SER A 69 0.20 23.30 28.06
C SER A 69 1.04 22.08 27.75
N GLN A 70 1.74 21.55 28.76
CA GLN A 70 2.55 20.32 28.59
C GLN A 70 1.69 19.12 28.17
N THR A 71 0.50 19.01 28.76
CA THR A 71 -0.44 17.93 28.41
C THR A 71 -0.93 18.03 26.96
N TYR A 72 -1.35 19.23 26.55
CA TYR A 72 -1.85 19.45 25.17
C TYR A 72 -0.75 19.32 24.13
N GLU A 73 0.46 19.82 24.42
CA GLU A 73 1.61 19.67 23.54
C GLU A 73 2.02 18.19 23.37
N ALA A 74 2.03 17.43 24.46
CA ALA A 74 2.35 16.00 24.42
C ALA A 74 1.32 15.21 23.59
N GLU A 75 0.02 15.45 23.82
CA GLU A 75 -1.07 14.84 23.07
C GLU A 75 -1.00 15.24 21.58
N GLN A 76 -0.81 16.51 21.28
CA GLN A 76 -0.71 16.99 19.91
C GLN A 76 0.45 16.33 19.17
N LYS A 77 1.64 16.29 19.78
CA LYS A 77 2.82 15.67 19.19
C LYS A 77 2.62 14.18 18.90
N GLN A 78 1.94 13.47 19.80
CA GLN A 78 1.62 12.06 19.61
C GLN A 78 0.65 11.87 18.43
N LEU A 79 -0.42 12.67 18.36
CA LEU A 79 -1.41 12.60 17.28
C LEU A 79 -0.82 12.99 15.92
N GLU A 80 0.06 13.99 15.87
CA GLU A 80 0.77 14.39 14.65
C GLU A 80 1.68 13.27 14.14
N ALA A 81 2.41 12.60 15.02
CA ALA A 81 3.24 11.46 14.63
C ALA A 81 2.41 10.28 14.11
N GLU A 82 1.28 9.96 14.79
CA GLU A 82 0.35 8.93 14.34
C GLU A 82 -0.28 9.30 12.98
N ALA A 83 -0.66 10.55 12.77
CA ALA A 83 -1.24 11.02 11.51
C ALA A 83 -0.27 10.84 10.33
N ILE A 84 1.01 11.18 10.51
CA ILE A 84 2.04 10.98 9.48
C ILE A 84 2.17 9.49 9.13
N THR A 85 2.20 8.62 10.14
CA THR A 85 2.30 7.17 9.94
C THR A 85 1.09 6.63 9.18
N LEU A 86 -0.13 6.98 9.61
CA LEU A 86 -1.37 6.58 8.96
C LEU A 86 -1.42 7.06 7.49
N GLN A 87 -1.01 8.30 7.23
CA GLN A 87 -0.97 8.85 5.88
C GLN A 87 -0.05 8.03 4.98
N GLN A 88 1.17 7.72 5.44
CA GLN A 88 2.14 6.93 4.67
C GLN A 88 1.64 5.51 4.41
N GLU A 89 1.04 4.87 5.41
CA GLU A 89 0.49 3.53 5.28
C GLU A 89 -0.66 3.49 4.24
N ILE A 90 -1.57 4.46 4.31
CA ILE A 90 -2.68 4.59 3.34
C ILE A 90 -2.13 4.76 1.92
N GLU A 91 -1.16 5.68 1.72
CA GLU A 91 -0.56 5.93 0.40
C GLU A 91 0.12 4.68 -0.19
N VAL A 92 0.82 3.90 0.64
CA VAL A 92 1.46 2.65 0.20
C VAL A 92 0.40 1.64 -0.27
N GLN A 93 -0.67 1.45 0.51
CA GLN A 93 -1.73 0.51 0.19
C GLN A 93 -2.51 0.91 -1.07
N GLU A 94 -2.83 2.19 -1.21
CA GLU A 94 -3.52 2.71 -2.40
C GLU A 94 -2.67 2.53 -3.67
N ARG A 95 -1.36 2.79 -3.58
CA ARG A 95 -0.44 2.58 -4.70
C ARG A 95 -0.35 1.11 -5.12
N GLN A 96 -0.33 0.19 -4.15
CA GLN A 96 -0.31 -1.25 -4.44
C GLN A 96 -1.59 -1.68 -5.17
N ASN A 97 -2.76 -1.27 -4.68
CA ASN A 97 -4.04 -1.53 -5.34
C ASN A 97 -4.06 -0.97 -6.77
N GLU A 98 -3.64 0.29 -6.94
CA GLU A 98 -3.59 0.93 -8.25
C GLU A 98 -2.66 0.20 -9.23
N ASN A 99 -1.55 -0.34 -8.76
CA ASN A 99 -0.62 -1.11 -9.58
C ASN A 99 -1.24 -2.41 -10.07
N ILE A 100 -2.00 -3.12 -9.24
CA ILE A 100 -2.73 -4.33 -9.63
C ILE A 100 -3.74 -4.00 -10.74
N GLU A 101 -4.55 -2.97 -10.54
CA GLU A 101 -5.55 -2.54 -11.53
C GLU A 101 -4.91 -2.08 -12.85
N LYS A 102 -3.87 -1.28 -12.79
CA LYS A 102 -3.10 -0.85 -13.97
C LYS A 102 -2.52 -2.03 -14.74
N PHE A 103 -2.02 -3.04 -14.03
CA PHE A 103 -1.50 -4.24 -14.69
C PHE A 103 -2.61 -5.03 -15.38
N ILE A 104 -3.76 -5.23 -14.74
CA ILE A 104 -4.92 -5.91 -15.34
C ILE A 104 -5.35 -5.16 -16.61
N GLN A 105 -5.48 -3.82 -16.54
CA GLN A 105 -5.83 -3.01 -17.70
C GLN A 105 -4.81 -3.11 -18.85
N LYS A 106 -3.51 -3.11 -18.54
CA LYS A 106 -2.46 -3.34 -19.54
C LYS A 106 -2.58 -4.75 -20.14
N ALA A 107 -2.83 -5.77 -19.30
CA ALA A 107 -2.98 -7.14 -19.76
C ALA A 107 -4.15 -7.31 -20.74
N HIS A 108 -5.26 -6.58 -20.53
CA HIS A 108 -6.42 -6.59 -21.45
C HIS A 108 -6.09 -6.15 -22.87
N LYS A 109 -5.15 -5.20 -23.04
CA LYS A 109 -4.73 -4.76 -24.37
C LYS A 109 -4.08 -5.87 -25.20
N TYR A 110 -3.58 -6.89 -24.51
CA TYR A 110 -2.81 -7.98 -25.12
C TYR A 110 -3.56 -9.32 -25.12
N VAL A 111 -4.90 -9.28 -25.01
CA VAL A 111 -5.75 -10.46 -25.17
C VAL A 111 -5.72 -10.93 -26.61
N GLY A 112 -5.47 -12.24 -26.82
CA GLY A 112 -5.50 -12.84 -28.16
C GLY A 112 -4.24 -12.62 -29.01
N ILE A 113 -3.18 -12.06 -28.46
CA ILE A 113 -1.89 -11.97 -29.16
C ILE A 113 -1.30 -13.37 -29.27
N GLU A 114 -1.13 -13.86 -30.50
CA GLU A 114 -0.49 -15.16 -30.76
C GLU A 114 1.02 -15.13 -30.53
N LYS A 115 1.65 -13.97 -30.75
CA LYS A 115 3.10 -13.77 -30.55
C LYS A 115 3.35 -12.56 -29.66
N LEU A 116 4.13 -12.78 -28.62
CA LEU A 116 4.61 -11.71 -27.76
C LEU A 116 5.60 -10.84 -28.55
N ASP A 117 5.27 -9.58 -28.76
CA ASP A 117 6.17 -8.63 -29.42
C ASP A 117 7.02 -7.84 -28.41
N GLY A 118 8.04 -7.14 -28.88
CA GLY A 118 8.95 -6.39 -28.03
C GLY A 118 8.28 -5.17 -27.36
N TYR A 119 7.12 -4.73 -27.87
CA TYR A 119 6.37 -3.62 -27.30
C TYR A 119 5.56 -4.09 -26.08
N ALA A 120 4.79 -5.17 -26.24
CA ALA A 120 4.05 -5.81 -25.15
C ALA A 120 4.99 -6.23 -24.00
N LEU A 121 6.17 -6.77 -24.36
CA LEU A 121 7.17 -7.16 -23.37
C LEU A 121 7.62 -5.96 -22.53
N ARG A 122 7.94 -4.83 -23.15
CA ARG A 122 8.39 -3.62 -22.44
C ARG A 122 7.30 -2.96 -21.62
N GLU A 123 6.04 -3.07 -22.01
CA GLU A 123 4.92 -2.48 -21.25
C GLU A 123 4.56 -3.31 -20.01
N LEU A 124 4.78 -4.64 -20.06
CA LEU A 124 4.36 -5.57 -19.01
C LEU A 124 5.49 -6.03 -18.10
N VAL A 125 6.74 -5.99 -18.56
CA VAL A 125 7.88 -6.61 -17.87
C VAL A 125 8.94 -5.56 -17.57
N SER A 126 9.31 -5.44 -16.30
CA SER A 126 10.38 -4.53 -15.88
C SER A 126 11.77 -5.18 -15.95
N ALA A 127 11.87 -6.50 -15.71
CA ALA A 127 13.12 -7.23 -15.80
C ALA A 127 12.89 -8.73 -16.00
N ILE A 128 13.88 -9.38 -16.63
CA ILE A 128 13.94 -10.84 -16.75
C ILE A 128 15.28 -11.29 -16.21
N TYR A 129 15.24 -12.19 -15.23
CA TYR A 129 16.42 -12.81 -14.63
C TYR A 129 16.51 -14.24 -15.12
N VAL A 130 17.70 -14.65 -15.53
CA VAL A 130 17.97 -15.98 -16.04
C VAL A 130 19.05 -16.59 -15.17
N ASP A 131 18.73 -17.66 -14.47
CA ASP A 131 19.69 -18.35 -13.59
C ASP A 131 20.78 -19.06 -14.40
N ALA A 132 21.90 -19.33 -13.74
CA ALA A 132 22.91 -20.21 -14.31
C ALA A 132 22.30 -21.61 -14.54
N PRO A 133 22.66 -22.29 -15.66
CA PRO A 133 22.11 -23.60 -15.94
C PRO A 133 22.58 -24.64 -14.91
N ASP A 134 21.64 -25.33 -14.28
CA ASP A 134 21.90 -26.48 -13.43
C ASP A 134 22.00 -27.76 -14.28
N LYS A 135 23.08 -28.53 -14.08
CA LYS A 135 23.35 -29.79 -14.74
C LYS A 135 23.44 -30.98 -13.76
N SER A 136 23.15 -30.76 -12.46
CA SER A 136 23.31 -31.75 -11.40
C SER A 136 22.42 -32.98 -11.59
N GLY A 137 21.24 -32.82 -12.25
CA GLY A 137 20.27 -33.89 -12.51
C GLY A 137 20.44 -34.62 -13.86
N GLY A 138 21.56 -34.46 -14.57
CA GLY A 138 21.81 -35.10 -15.89
C GLY A 138 21.07 -34.39 -17.05
N THR A 139 20.06 -33.57 -16.80
CA THR A 139 19.36 -32.72 -17.77
C THR A 139 19.64 -31.27 -17.44
N ARG A 140 19.96 -30.47 -18.46
CA ARG A 140 20.18 -29.02 -18.29
C ARG A 140 18.86 -28.32 -17.96
N VAL A 141 18.72 -27.82 -16.73
CA VAL A 141 17.58 -27.02 -16.29
C VAL A 141 18.01 -25.57 -16.08
N GLN A 142 17.20 -24.63 -16.49
CA GLN A 142 17.46 -23.19 -16.36
C GLN A 142 16.17 -22.51 -15.94
N HIS A 143 16.19 -21.79 -14.82
CA HIS A 143 15.04 -21.04 -14.34
C HIS A 143 15.07 -19.62 -14.88
N ILE A 144 13.88 -19.13 -15.23
CA ILE A 144 13.66 -17.77 -15.70
C ILE A 144 12.67 -17.12 -14.75
N HIS A 145 13.06 -15.98 -14.17
CA HIS A 145 12.23 -15.20 -13.28
C HIS A 145 11.83 -13.89 -13.98
N ILE A 146 10.54 -13.67 -14.11
CA ILE A 146 10.00 -12.48 -14.79
C ILE A 146 9.46 -11.53 -13.72
N LYS A 147 10.04 -10.33 -13.68
CA LYS A 147 9.56 -9.23 -12.84
C LYS A 147 8.64 -8.34 -13.67
N TYR A 148 7.37 -8.30 -13.29
CA TYR A 148 6.34 -7.51 -13.97
C TYR A 148 6.33 -6.07 -13.47
N ASP A 149 5.94 -5.14 -14.37
CA ASP A 149 5.89 -3.72 -14.06
C ASP A 149 4.80 -3.41 -13.02
N GLY A 150 5.20 -2.74 -11.94
CA GLY A 150 4.33 -2.39 -10.82
C GLY A 150 3.96 -3.52 -9.85
N LEU A 151 4.10 -4.80 -10.25
CA LEU A 151 3.69 -5.95 -9.43
C LEU A 151 4.84 -6.77 -8.84
N GLY A 152 6.03 -6.71 -9.45
CA GLY A 152 7.12 -7.60 -9.06
C GLY A 152 6.98 -9.00 -9.67
N PHE A 153 7.25 -10.04 -8.88
CA PHE A 153 7.13 -11.42 -9.35
C PHE A 153 5.72 -11.96 -9.14
N ILE A 154 5.13 -12.55 -10.18
CA ILE A 154 3.82 -13.19 -10.10
C ILE A 154 4.00 -14.68 -9.75
N PRO A 155 3.34 -15.21 -8.71
CA PRO A 155 3.44 -16.61 -8.30
C PRO A 155 2.65 -17.53 -9.25
N LEU A 156 3.19 -17.79 -10.43
CA LEU A 156 2.51 -18.58 -11.46
C LEU A 156 2.07 -19.96 -10.97
N ASN A 157 2.85 -20.59 -10.09
CA ASN A 157 2.51 -21.91 -9.52
C ASN A 157 1.23 -21.88 -8.68
N GLU A 158 0.94 -20.78 -8.00
CA GLU A 158 -0.28 -20.61 -7.22
C GLU A 158 -1.47 -20.29 -8.13
N LEU A 159 -1.25 -19.44 -9.12
CA LEU A 159 -2.26 -19.14 -10.12
C LEU A 159 -2.76 -20.38 -10.88
N MET A 160 -1.87 -21.28 -11.24
CA MET A 160 -2.20 -22.46 -12.03
C MET A 160 -2.84 -23.61 -11.21
N LYS A 161 -2.83 -23.57 -9.88
CA LYS A 161 -3.46 -24.59 -9.02
C LYS A 161 -4.98 -24.71 -9.24
N LYS A 162 -5.63 -23.65 -9.70
CA LYS A 162 -7.09 -23.64 -9.94
C LYS A 162 -7.52 -24.44 -11.17
N GLU A 163 -6.61 -24.78 -12.09
CA GLU A 163 -6.94 -25.64 -13.26
C GLU A 163 -6.95 -27.12 -12.92
N THR A 164 -6.36 -27.51 -11.78
CA THR A 164 -6.21 -28.93 -11.37
C THR A 164 -7.21 -29.37 -10.30
N ALA A 165 -8.11 -28.48 -9.86
CA ALA A 165 -9.17 -28.74 -8.89
C ALA A 165 -10.55 -28.65 -9.55
#